data_f14677df6e6b81fed00ceb8a28990c4b
#
_entry.id   f14677df6e6b81fed00ceb8a28990c4b
#
_cell.length_a   1.000
_cell.length_b   1.000
_cell.length_c   1.000
_cell.angle_alpha   90.00
_cell.angle_beta   90.00
_cell.angle_gamma   90.00
#
_symmetry.space_group_name_H-M   'P 1'
#
loop_
_entity.id
_entity.type
_entity.pdbx_description
1 polymer ?
#
loop_
_entity_poly.entity_id
_entity_poly.type
_entity_poly.pdbx_seq_one_letter_code
_entity_poly.pdbx_strand_id
1 'polypeptide(L)'
;MSTHGIPSAPPGRRSGPGLLVVAGAGLIGSRLADMAQDSGWRIRILHRSGAGKAPRESIEVDASGREHAWWAPAERLLAPGALEGAAAVVCLSGAPIAPRPWTPARRRALVASRLSTTALIARVAAGLPPAGRPRVLLSGSATGFYGDRGDEILTEACGPGEGFLSELCRRWEAAAGPATRAGLRTVQSRTGLVVSSSGGLGRILGAAYRVGAGARLGRGDQWQPWIGLEDAVAGLLWAIEHDDVRGPINLTAPEPLRNRDLHRLLSRAFGPPSMAVVPQVLLDRAGRAGAAGGTGSIGGMLAELLGASQRAVPQRLLDSGFRFTAPGAASIWGLGA
;
A
#
# COMPACT_ATOMS: atom_id res chain seq x y z
N MET A 1 -25.33 -34.82 20.91
CA MET A 1 -24.06 -34.15 20.56
C MET A 1 -24.38 -32.72 20.17
N SER A 2 -24.26 -31.81 21.13
CA SER A 2 -24.60 -30.38 20.95
C SER A 2 -23.42 -29.66 20.33
N THR A 3 -23.62 -29.16 19.11
CA THR A 3 -22.66 -28.26 18.45
C THR A 3 -22.76 -26.87 19.11
N HIS A 4 -21.81 -26.55 19.95
CA HIS A 4 -21.67 -25.19 20.48
C HIS A 4 -21.25 -24.28 19.31
N GLY A 5 -22.18 -23.50 18.78
CA GLY A 5 -21.91 -22.40 17.88
C GLY A 5 -21.09 -21.35 18.61
N ILE A 6 -19.91 -21.05 18.09
CA ILE A 6 -19.09 -19.91 18.53
C ILE A 6 -19.92 -18.64 18.26
N PRO A 7 -20.20 -17.80 19.27
CA PRO A 7 -20.94 -16.57 19.05
C PRO A 7 -20.10 -15.66 18.14
N SER A 8 -20.66 -15.27 17.01
CA SER A 8 -20.07 -14.23 16.15
C SER A 8 -19.94 -12.94 16.96
N ALA A 9 -18.74 -12.39 17.04
CA ALA A 9 -18.53 -11.10 17.66
C ALA A 9 -19.47 -10.06 17.03
N PRO A 10 -20.03 -9.13 17.83
CA PRO A 10 -20.90 -8.09 17.28
C PRO A 10 -20.12 -7.26 16.26
N PRO A 11 -20.75 -6.84 15.15
CA PRO A 11 -20.07 -6.04 14.13
C PRO A 11 -19.51 -4.78 14.78
N GLY A 12 -18.21 -4.52 14.55
CA GLY A 12 -17.49 -3.37 15.08
C GLY A 12 -18.23 -2.06 14.77
N ARG A 13 -18.15 -1.09 15.68
CA ARG A 13 -18.85 0.18 15.57
C ARG A 13 -18.37 0.92 14.31
N ARG A 14 -19.26 1.21 13.36
CA ARG A 14 -18.96 1.99 12.18
C ARG A 14 -18.83 3.47 12.54
N SER A 15 -17.70 4.06 12.21
CA SER A 15 -17.51 5.51 12.27
C SER A 15 -18.17 6.15 11.06
N GLY A 16 -19.22 6.94 11.26
CA GLY A 16 -19.90 7.66 10.17
C GLY A 16 -18.97 8.62 9.37
N PRO A 17 -19.39 9.03 8.17
CA PRO A 17 -18.61 9.91 7.32
C PRO A 17 -18.33 11.27 8.00
N GLY A 18 -17.13 11.79 7.75
CA GLY A 18 -16.64 13.07 8.26
C GLY A 18 -15.67 13.67 7.26
N LEU A 19 -14.63 14.36 7.72
CA LEU A 19 -13.54 14.83 6.86
C LEU A 19 -12.44 13.76 6.79
N LEU A 20 -12.17 13.26 5.60
CA LEU A 20 -11.03 12.40 5.29
C LEU A 20 -9.90 13.21 4.67
N VAL A 21 -8.76 13.27 5.33
CA VAL A 21 -7.55 13.89 4.79
C VAL A 21 -6.69 12.86 4.11
N VAL A 22 -6.35 13.07 2.84
CA VAL A 22 -5.55 12.15 2.02
C VAL A 22 -4.21 12.79 1.65
N ALA A 23 -3.13 12.25 2.19
CA ALA A 23 -1.76 12.60 1.85
C ALA A 23 -1.17 11.55 0.90
N GLY A 24 -1.05 11.89 -0.38
CA GLY A 24 -0.56 10.97 -1.42
C GLY A 24 -1.62 10.59 -2.44
N ALA A 25 -2.05 11.56 -3.25
CA ALA A 25 -3.01 11.40 -4.34
C ALA A 25 -2.36 10.73 -5.59
N GLY A 26 -1.71 9.58 -5.39
CA GLY A 26 -1.33 8.65 -6.46
C GLY A 26 -2.50 7.73 -6.82
N LEU A 27 -2.23 6.63 -7.56
CA LEU A 27 -3.27 5.70 -8.03
C LEU A 27 -4.26 5.28 -6.92
N ILE A 28 -3.75 4.79 -5.79
CA ILE A 28 -4.59 4.33 -4.67
C ILE A 28 -5.26 5.50 -3.99
N GLY A 29 -4.50 6.56 -3.66
CA GLY A 29 -5.03 7.69 -2.90
C GLY A 29 -6.06 8.51 -3.64
N SER A 30 -5.93 8.70 -4.96
CA SER A 30 -6.95 9.37 -5.77
C SER A 30 -8.22 8.53 -5.82
N ARG A 31 -8.10 7.22 -6.09
CA ARG A 31 -9.27 6.34 -6.13
C ARG A 31 -9.96 6.20 -4.76
N LEU A 32 -9.17 6.23 -3.66
CA LEU A 32 -9.71 6.29 -2.30
C LEU A 32 -10.53 7.58 -2.07
N ALA A 33 -10.01 8.71 -2.51
CA ALA A 33 -10.72 9.98 -2.39
C ALA A 33 -12.05 9.97 -3.16
N ASP A 34 -12.06 9.39 -4.38
CA ASP A 34 -13.28 9.24 -5.18
C ASP A 34 -14.30 8.34 -4.47
N MET A 35 -13.91 7.11 -4.10
CA MET A 35 -14.81 6.15 -3.44
C MET A 35 -15.32 6.66 -2.09
N ALA A 36 -14.48 7.32 -1.30
CA ALA A 36 -14.88 7.90 -0.03
C ALA A 36 -15.88 9.06 -0.23
N GLN A 37 -15.66 9.92 -1.23
CA GLN A 37 -16.61 11.00 -1.55
C GLN A 37 -17.96 10.46 -1.99
N ASP A 38 -17.99 9.43 -2.83
CA ASP A 38 -19.20 8.71 -3.24
C ASP A 38 -19.94 8.08 -2.05
N SER A 39 -19.20 7.75 -0.98
CA SER A 39 -19.72 7.23 0.30
C SER A 39 -20.08 8.32 1.32
N GLY A 40 -20.07 9.59 0.91
CA GLY A 40 -20.48 10.74 1.73
C GLY A 40 -19.38 11.38 2.60
N TRP A 41 -18.12 11.00 2.45
CA TRP A 41 -17.00 11.65 3.11
C TRP A 41 -16.71 13.03 2.46
N ARG A 42 -16.44 14.04 3.28
CA ARG A 42 -15.75 15.25 2.79
C ARG A 42 -14.28 14.90 2.60
N ILE A 43 -13.65 15.42 1.55
CA ILE A 43 -12.28 15.07 1.19
C ILE A 43 -11.37 16.29 1.25
N ARG A 44 -10.20 16.14 1.89
CA ARG A 44 -9.11 17.11 1.83
C ARG A 44 -7.85 16.43 1.31
N ILE A 45 -7.31 16.95 0.21
CA ILE A 45 -6.08 16.43 -0.40
C ILE A 45 -4.89 17.27 0.04
N LEU A 46 -3.83 16.61 0.51
CA LEU A 46 -2.56 17.28 0.82
C LEU A 46 -1.63 17.29 -0.39
N HIS A 47 -1.36 18.45 -0.93
CA HIS A 47 -0.45 18.68 -2.05
C HIS A 47 0.94 19.06 -1.54
N ARG A 48 1.98 18.50 -2.18
CA ARG A 48 3.37 18.88 -1.87
C ARG A 48 3.68 20.25 -2.41
N SER A 49 4.19 21.12 -1.57
CA SER A 49 4.84 22.38 -1.99
C SER A 49 6.10 22.06 -2.79
N GLY A 50 6.50 22.94 -3.69
CA GLY A 50 7.78 22.84 -4.39
C GLY A 50 8.95 22.77 -3.42
N ALA A 51 10.07 22.17 -3.83
CA ALA A 51 11.26 22.05 -3.00
C ALA A 51 11.73 23.44 -2.51
N GLY A 52 11.99 23.55 -1.20
CA GLY A 52 12.41 24.78 -0.56
C GLY A 52 11.31 25.85 -0.43
N LYS A 53 10.06 25.53 -0.77
CA LYS A 53 8.91 26.46 -0.61
C LYS A 53 8.09 26.11 0.60
N ALA A 54 7.74 27.09 1.40
CA ALA A 54 6.76 26.94 2.46
C ALA A 54 5.40 26.52 1.88
N PRO A 55 4.59 25.71 2.60
CA PRO A 55 3.24 25.41 2.18
C PRO A 55 2.39 26.69 2.15
N ARG A 56 1.44 26.74 1.20
CA ARG A 56 0.40 27.78 1.23
C ARG A 56 -0.42 27.59 2.50
N GLU A 57 -0.78 28.69 3.14
CA GLU A 57 -1.55 28.68 4.39
C GLU A 57 -3.04 28.48 4.16
N SER A 58 -3.55 28.89 2.98
CA SER A 58 -4.97 28.78 2.63
C SER A 58 -5.38 27.35 2.30
N ILE A 59 -6.57 26.96 2.74
CA ILE A 59 -7.26 25.76 2.24
C ILE A 59 -8.17 26.23 1.10
N GLU A 60 -7.97 25.68 -0.08
CA GLU A 60 -8.75 25.98 -1.28
C GLU A 60 -9.81 24.89 -1.48
N VAL A 61 -10.97 25.27 -2.04
CA VAL A 61 -12.05 24.30 -2.35
C VAL A 61 -12.27 24.32 -3.86
N ASP A 62 -12.25 23.16 -4.49
CA ASP A 62 -12.49 23.02 -5.92
C ASP A 62 -14.00 22.92 -6.25
N ALA A 63 -14.32 22.89 -7.57
CA ALA A 63 -15.70 22.82 -8.05
C ALA A 63 -16.43 21.53 -7.64
N SER A 64 -15.69 20.47 -7.27
CA SER A 64 -16.26 19.20 -6.77
C SER A 64 -16.51 19.21 -5.26
N GLY A 65 -16.19 20.32 -4.57
CA GLY A 65 -16.30 20.46 -3.13
C GLY A 65 -15.13 19.81 -2.35
N ARG A 66 -14.06 19.42 -3.03
CA ARG A 66 -12.84 18.91 -2.37
C ARG A 66 -12.00 20.05 -1.86
N GLU A 67 -11.48 19.86 -0.66
CA GLU A 67 -10.56 20.78 -0.03
C GLU A 67 -9.11 20.41 -0.40
N HIS A 68 -8.27 21.43 -0.63
CA HIS A 68 -6.87 21.30 -0.97
C HIS A 68 -6.04 22.08 0.05
N ALA A 69 -5.07 21.39 0.67
CA ALA A 69 -4.11 21.98 1.58
C ALA A 69 -2.68 21.57 1.16
N TRP A 70 -1.67 22.30 1.65
CA TRP A 70 -0.28 22.09 1.21
C TRP A 70 0.62 21.67 2.37
N TRP A 71 1.67 20.96 2.03
CA TRP A 71 2.69 20.51 2.96
C TRP A 71 4.06 20.37 2.32
N ALA A 72 5.09 20.49 3.14
CA ALA A 72 6.50 20.35 2.79
C ALA A 72 7.16 19.37 3.80
N PRO A 73 7.02 18.03 3.60
CA PRO A 73 7.48 17.05 4.57
C PRO A 73 8.99 17.04 4.81
N ALA A 74 9.80 17.41 3.82
CA ALA A 74 11.24 17.51 3.96
C ALA A 74 11.63 18.64 4.93
N GLU A 75 10.90 19.73 4.89
CA GLU A 75 11.02 20.90 5.75
C GLU A 75 10.24 20.77 7.07
N ARG A 76 9.52 19.66 7.25
CA ARG A 76 8.65 19.36 8.39
C ARG A 76 7.50 20.38 8.57
N LEU A 77 7.04 20.96 7.48
CA LEU A 77 5.97 21.97 7.46
C LEU A 77 4.67 21.37 6.92
N LEU A 78 3.58 21.75 7.57
CA LEU A 78 2.20 21.48 7.16
C LEU A 78 1.42 22.78 7.28
N ALA A 79 0.56 23.08 6.31
CA ALA A 79 -0.30 24.27 6.38
C ALA A 79 -1.13 24.29 7.67
N PRO A 80 -1.31 25.44 8.30
CA PRO A 80 -2.21 25.59 9.44
C PRO A 80 -3.59 25.04 9.12
N GLY A 81 -4.23 24.40 10.09
CA GLY A 81 -5.57 23.82 9.89
C GLY A 81 -5.66 22.60 8.98
N ALA A 82 -4.57 22.16 8.34
CA ALA A 82 -4.62 21.08 7.35
C ALA A 82 -5.17 19.74 7.90
N LEU A 83 -5.05 19.46 9.18
CA LEU A 83 -5.64 18.29 9.84
C LEU A 83 -6.82 18.63 10.75
N GLU A 84 -7.19 19.91 10.87
CA GLU A 84 -8.31 20.30 11.72
C GLU A 84 -9.64 19.77 11.20
N GLY A 85 -10.46 19.25 12.12
CA GLY A 85 -11.75 18.65 11.82
C GLY A 85 -11.67 17.29 11.09
N ALA A 86 -10.47 16.75 10.88
CA ALA A 86 -10.30 15.45 10.26
C ALA A 86 -10.86 14.35 11.16
N ALA A 87 -11.81 13.57 10.64
CA ALA A 87 -12.25 12.34 11.27
C ALA A 87 -11.24 11.19 11.02
N ALA A 88 -10.59 11.20 9.86
CA ALA A 88 -9.56 10.23 9.49
C ALA A 88 -8.46 10.89 8.67
N VAL A 89 -7.24 10.37 8.79
CA VAL A 89 -6.09 10.79 7.98
C VAL A 89 -5.45 9.57 7.35
N VAL A 90 -5.25 9.62 6.04
CA VAL A 90 -4.57 8.57 5.27
C VAL A 90 -3.28 9.11 4.68
N CYS A 91 -2.15 8.48 4.98
CA CYS A 91 -0.82 8.84 4.49
C CYS A 91 -0.24 7.73 3.61
N LEU A 92 -0.46 7.81 2.30
CA LEU A 92 0.10 6.90 1.29
C LEU A 92 1.26 7.54 0.51
N SER A 93 1.75 8.67 0.97
CA SER A 93 2.74 9.47 0.28
C SER A 93 4.12 8.84 0.35
N GLY A 94 4.78 8.72 -0.80
CA GLY A 94 6.14 8.19 -0.90
C GLY A 94 6.68 8.33 -2.32
N ALA A 95 8.01 8.29 -2.48
CA ALA A 95 8.61 8.23 -3.80
C ALA A 95 8.23 6.91 -4.49
N PRO A 96 7.94 6.90 -5.81
CA PRO A 96 7.61 5.68 -6.54
C PRO A 96 8.70 4.61 -6.37
N ILE A 97 8.31 3.37 -6.07
CA ILE A 97 9.27 2.28 -5.85
C ILE A 97 9.95 1.84 -7.14
N ALA A 98 9.20 1.85 -8.25
CA ALA A 98 9.64 1.56 -9.61
C ALA A 98 9.35 2.78 -10.51
N PRO A 99 9.90 2.90 -11.73
CA PRO A 99 10.81 1.98 -12.44
C PRO A 99 12.31 2.32 -12.32
N ARG A 100 12.72 3.16 -11.38
CA ARG A 100 14.12 3.62 -11.29
C ARG A 100 14.99 2.64 -10.51
N PRO A 101 16.25 2.37 -10.97
CA PRO A 101 17.20 1.51 -10.26
C PRO A 101 17.43 1.95 -8.81
N TRP A 102 17.61 1.00 -7.89
CA TRP A 102 17.81 1.29 -6.47
C TRP A 102 19.29 1.52 -6.12
N THR A 103 19.85 2.60 -6.65
CA THR A 103 21.16 3.10 -6.20
C THR A 103 21.12 3.44 -4.71
N PRO A 104 22.27 3.55 -4.01
CA PRO A 104 22.31 3.98 -2.61
C PRO A 104 21.57 5.32 -2.37
N ALA A 105 21.71 6.28 -3.28
CA ALA A 105 20.97 7.56 -3.21
C ALA A 105 19.47 7.35 -3.37
N ARG A 106 19.05 6.47 -4.30
CA ARG A 106 17.63 6.16 -4.49
C ARG A 106 17.04 5.44 -3.28
N ARG A 107 17.74 4.47 -2.69
CA ARG A 107 17.30 3.81 -1.45
C ARG A 107 17.12 4.82 -0.32
N ARG A 108 18.05 5.75 -0.11
CA ARG A 108 17.89 6.85 0.86
C ARG A 108 16.65 7.70 0.57
N ALA A 109 16.41 8.06 -0.70
CA ALA A 109 15.21 8.83 -1.08
C ALA A 109 13.90 8.06 -0.84
N LEU A 110 13.88 6.75 -1.12
CA LEU A 110 12.72 5.87 -0.84
C LEU A 110 12.39 5.84 0.66
N VAL A 111 13.43 5.70 1.50
CA VAL A 111 13.27 5.73 2.97
C VAL A 111 12.82 7.12 3.43
N ALA A 112 13.57 8.16 3.08
CA ALA A 112 13.30 9.53 3.55
C ALA A 112 11.89 10.00 3.18
N SER A 113 11.45 9.73 1.95
CA SER A 113 10.14 10.16 1.46
C SER A 113 8.95 9.54 2.22
N ARG A 114 9.11 8.33 2.75
CA ARG A 114 8.07 7.62 3.53
C ARG A 114 8.11 8.03 4.99
N LEU A 115 9.29 8.04 5.58
CA LEU A 115 9.45 8.35 6.99
C LEU A 115 9.08 9.82 7.28
N SER A 116 9.56 10.77 6.47
CA SER A 116 9.27 12.20 6.69
C SER A 116 7.78 12.51 6.59
N THR A 117 7.09 11.92 5.63
CA THR A 117 5.64 12.14 5.42
C THR A 117 4.82 11.57 6.58
N THR A 118 5.04 10.30 6.92
CA THR A 118 4.29 9.63 7.99
C THR A 118 4.59 10.27 9.36
N ALA A 119 5.87 10.53 9.66
CA ALA A 119 6.26 11.14 10.92
C ALA A 119 5.73 12.58 11.09
N LEU A 120 5.64 13.36 10.01
CA LEU A 120 5.05 14.71 10.07
C LEU A 120 3.57 14.63 10.44
N ILE A 121 2.79 13.84 9.67
CA ILE A 121 1.36 13.66 9.94
C ILE A 121 1.13 13.12 11.36
N ALA A 122 1.88 12.09 11.77
CA ALA A 122 1.73 11.48 13.10
C ALA A 122 2.01 12.48 14.23
N ARG A 123 3.04 13.34 14.09
CA ARG A 123 3.36 14.37 15.09
C ARG A 123 2.30 15.46 15.14
N VAL A 124 1.86 15.97 13.98
CA VAL A 124 0.84 17.02 13.94
C VAL A 124 -0.48 16.51 14.52
N ALA A 125 -0.92 15.31 14.11
CA ALA A 125 -2.14 14.70 14.63
C ALA A 125 -2.07 14.47 16.15
N ALA A 126 -0.91 14.02 16.66
CA ALA A 126 -0.68 13.81 18.10
C ALA A 126 -0.69 15.12 18.89
N GLY A 127 -0.25 16.23 18.27
CA GLY A 127 -0.19 17.56 18.88
C GLY A 127 -1.53 18.30 18.96
N LEU A 128 -2.54 17.82 18.21
CA LEU A 128 -3.88 18.43 18.29
C LEU A 128 -4.51 18.19 19.67
N PRO A 129 -5.37 19.10 20.14
CA PRO A 129 -6.19 18.86 21.33
C PRO A 129 -6.97 17.56 21.21
N PRO A 130 -7.21 16.79 22.29
CA PRO A 130 -7.88 15.49 22.21
C PRO A 130 -9.20 15.49 21.42
N ALA A 131 -10.03 16.51 21.59
CA ALA A 131 -11.29 16.65 20.87
C ALA A 131 -11.15 16.96 19.37
N GLY A 132 -9.99 17.48 18.94
CA GLY A 132 -9.69 17.81 17.53
C GLY A 132 -8.85 16.74 16.81
N ARG A 133 -8.49 15.66 17.50
CA ARG A 133 -7.68 14.59 16.91
C ARG A 133 -8.50 13.73 15.95
N PRO A 134 -7.92 13.29 14.83
CA PRO A 134 -8.55 12.27 13.99
C PRO A 134 -8.74 10.98 14.79
N ARG A 135 -9.83 10.27 14.53
CA ARG A 135 -10.10 8.97 15.17
C ARG A 135 -9.10 7.90 14.73
N VAL A 136 -8.62 8.02 13.52
CA VAL A 136 -7.66 7.07 12.93
C VAL A 136 -6.62 7.77 12.06
N LEU A 137 -5.38 7.30 12.20
CA LEU A 137 -4.30 7.52 11.24
C LEU A 137 -4.00 6.20 10.53
N LEU A 138 -4.29 6.14 9.23
CA LEU A 138 -3.87 5.04 8.36
C LEU A 138 -2.60 5.45 7.63
N SER A 139 -1.53 4.69 7.80
CA SER A 139 -0.27 4.89 7.07
C SER A 139 0.00 3.75 6.10
N GLY A 140 0.65 4.08 4.98
CA GLY A 140 1.14 3.07 4.06
C GLY A 140 2.21 2.19 4.70
N SER A 141 2.28 0.96 4.25
CA SER A 141 3.34 -0.03 4.38
C SER A 141 3.31 -0.92 3.14
N ALA A 142 4.03 -2.02 3.12
CA ALA A 142 3.98 -2.99 2.02
C ALA A 142 4.26 -4.40 2.54
N THR A 143 3.82 -5.41 1.79
CA THR A 143 4.14 -6.83 2.08
C THR A 143 5.63 -7.12 2.04
N GLY A 144 6.44 -6.24 1.43
CA GLY A 144 7.90 -6.25 1.57
C GLY A 144 8.41 -6.30 3.02
N PHE A 145 7.57 -5.94 4.00
CA PHE A 145 7.82 -6.13 5.43
C PHE A 145 8.25 -7.55 5.77
N TYR A 146 7.68 -8.55 5.11
CA TYR A 146 7.93 -9.95 5.42
C TYR A 146 9.23 -10.51 4.83
N GLY A 147 9.83 -9.83 3.83
CA GLY A 147 10.98 -10.37 3.11
C GLY A 147 10.62 -11.64 2.32
N ASP A 148 11.61 -12.50 2.07
CA ASP A 148 11.41 -13.81 1.46
C ASP A 148 11.16 -14.87 2.54
N ARG A 149 9.99 -15.52 2.50
CA ARG A 149 9.55 -16.50 3.50
C ARG A 149 9.10 -17.83 2.86
N GLY A 150 9.50 -18.07 1.63
CA GLY A 150 9.17 -19.33 0.93
C GLY A 150 7.66 -19.59 0.87
N ASP A 151 7.21 -20.73 1.39
CA ASP A 151 5.80 -21.16 1.37
C ASP A 151 5.02 -20.82 2.66
N GLU A 152 5.67 -20.13 3.62
CA GLU A 152 5.03 -19.74 4.87
C GLU A 152 3.81 -18.84 4.63
N ILE A 153 2.68 -19.14 5.29
CA ILE A 153 1.49 -18.28 5.28
C ILE A 153 1.76 -17.08 6.18
N LEU A 154 1.71 -15.88 5.59
CA LEU A 154 2.06 -14.64 6.26
C LEU A 154 0.81 -13.86 6.62
N THR A 155 0.42 -13.94 7.89
CA THR A 155 -0.61 -13.11 8.49
C THR A 155 0.01 -11.85 9.10
N GLU A 156 -0.82 -10.94 9.55
CA GLU A 156 -0.37 -9.70 10.22
C GLU A 156 0.35 -9.95 11.56
N ALA A 157 0.24 -11.14 12.11
CA ALA A 157 0.95 -11.57 13.32
C ALA A 157 2.41 -11.93 13.06
N CYS A 158 2.77 -12.22 11.79
CA CYS A 158 4.13 -12.56 11.43
C CYS A 158 5.08 -11.37 11.55
N GLY A 159 6.29 -11.62 12.09
CA GLY A 159 7.34 -10.62 12.23
C GLY A 159 7.97 -10.20 10.91
N PRO A 160 8.85 -9.17 10.94
CA PRO A 160 9.58 -8.72 9.77
C PRO A 160 10.58 -9.79 9.29
N GLY A 161 10.80 -9.83 7.99
CA GLY A 161 11.86 -10.60 7.39
C GLY A 161 13.16 -9.82 7.27
N GLU A 162 13.96 -10.17 6.28
CA GLU A 162 15.26 -9.55 6.01
C GLU A 162 15.24 -8.72 4.72
N GLY A 163 16.32 -7.96 4.50
CA GLY A 163 16.54 -7.17 3.29
C GLY A 163 16.05 -5.72 3.39
N PHE A 164 16.35 -4.97 2.30
CA PHE A 164 16.09 -3.53 2.26
C PHE A 164 14.61 -3.19 2.38
N LEU A 165 13.72 -3.93 1.72
CA LEU A 165 12.28 -3.65 1.77
C LEU A 165 11.70 -3.92 3.14
N SER A 166 12.14 -4.98 3.81
CA SER A 166 11.68 -5.30 5.17
C SER A 166 12.10 -4.20 6.15
N GLU A 167 13.36 -3.78 6.11
CA GLU A 167 13.85 -2.69 6.96
C GLU A 167 13.16 -1.35 6.64
N LEU A 168 12.92 -1.05 5.37
CA LEU A 168 12.16 0.12 4.95
C LEU A 168 10.76 0.11 5.57
N CYS A 169 10.01 -0.99 5.43
CA CYS A 169 8.65 -1.11 5.94
C CYS A 169 8.60 -1.05 7.46
N ARG A 170 9.52 -1.74 8.16
CA ARG A 170 9.64 -1.68 9.63
C ARG A 170 9.82 -0.24 10.12
N ARG A 171 10.72 0.51 9.50
CA ARG A 171 10.94 1.93 9.83
C ARG A 171 9.76 2.80 9.46
N TRP A 172 9.10 2.50 8.35
CA TRP A 172 7.92 3.23 7.90
C TRP A 172 6.74 3.06 8.88
N GLU A 173 6.45 1.84 9.30
CA GLU A 173 5.43 1.56 10.31
C GLU A 173 5.75 2.25 11.64
N ALA A 174 7.02 2.22 12.08
CA ALA A 174 7.48 2.89 13.30
C ALA A 174 7.33 4.43 13.24
N ALA A 175 7.34 5.04 12.05
CA ALA A 175 7.16 6.49 11.89
C ALA A 175 5.76 7.00 12.31
N ALA A 176 4.75 6.12 12.39
CA ALA A 176 3.43 6.45 12.95
C ALA A 176 3.41 6.47 14.50
N GLY A 177 4.49 6.05 15.17
CA GLY A 177 4.59 5.91 16.62
C GLY A 177 4.15 7.12 17.46
N PRO A 178 4.43 8.38 17.07
CA PRO A 178 3.91 9.54 17.81
C PRO A 178 2.38 9.54 17.93
N ALA A 179 1.64 9.20 16.88
CA ALA A 179 0.19 9.12 16.90
C ALA A 179 -0.29 7.99 17.83
N THR A 180 0.34 6.80 17.73
CA THR A 180 0.02 5.65 18.60
C THR A 180 0.22 5.99 20.09
N ARG A 181 1.35 6.63 20.44
CA ARG A 181 1.62 7.04 21.83
C ARG A 181 0.65 8.10 22.34
N ALA A 182 0.10 8.91 21.46
CA ALA A 182 -0.94 9.89 21.81
C ALA A 182 -2.35 9.29 21.89
N GLY A 183 -2.49 7.97 21.76
CA GLY A 183 -3.75 7.24 21.86
C GLY A 183 -4.61 7.23 20.59
N LEU A 184 -4.10 7.73 19.45
CA LEU A 184 -4.81 7.61 18.18
C LEU A 184 -4.84 6.15 17.73
N ARG A 185 -5.97 5.71 17.17
CA ARG A 185 -6.03 4.44 16.45
C ARG A 185 -5.14 4.53 15.20
N THR A 186 -4.18 3.64 15.09
CA THR A 186 -3.29 3.59 13.93
C THR A 186 -3.47 2.29 13.15
N VAL A 187 -3.46 2.39 11.82
CA VAL A 187 -3.51 1.27 10.90
C VAL A 187 -2.33 1.38 9.93
N GLN A 188 -1.61 0.28 9.69
CA GLN A 188 -0.52 0.20 8.71
C GLN A 188 -0.92 -0.75 7.59
N SER A 189 -1.11 -0.22 6.37
CA SER A 189 -1.50 -1.03 5.23
C SER A 189 -0.30 -1.69 4.57
N ARG A 190 -0.02 -2.96 4.89
CA ARG A 190 0.97 -3.80 4.20
C ARG A 190 0.43 -4.20 2.84
N THR A 191 0.54 -3.27 1.89
CA THR A 191 -0.06 -3.39 0.57
C THR A 191 0.76 -4.32 -0.31
N GLY A 192 0.09 -5.27 -0.94
CA GLY A 192 0.64 -6.14 -1.98
C GLY A 192 0.80 -5.43 -3.33
N LEU A 193 0.97 -6.22 -4.37
CA LEU A 193 1.04 -5.73 -5.75
C LEU A 193 -0.36 -5.28 -6.20
N VAL A 194 -0.59 -3.98 -6.25
CA VAL A 194 -1.88 -3.44 -6.70
C VAL A 194 -2.00 -3.55 -8.20
N VAL A 195 -3.00 -4.30 -8.64
CA VAL A 195 -3.30 -4.56 -10.04
C VAL A 195 -4.47 -3.69 -10.50
N SER A 196 -4.27 -2.97 -11.60
CA SER A 196 -5.30 -2.14 -12.22
C SER A 196 -5.01 -2.02 -13.70
N SER A 197 -6.05 -1.98 -14.53
CA SER A 197 -5.95 -1.68 -15.96
C SER A 197 -5.60 -0.20 -16.22
N SER A 198 -5.94 0.69 -15.27
CA SER A 198 -5.80 2.14 -15.41
C SER A 198 -4.44 2.68 -14.92
N GLY A 199 -3.64 1.89 -14.17
CA GLY A 199 -2.39 2.43 -13.62
C GLY A 199 -1.51 1.44 -12.87
N GLY A 200 -0.47 1.97 -12.22
CA GLY A 200 0.43 1.20 -11.37
C GLY A 200 1.21 0.10 -12.09
N LEU A 201 1.54 -0.95 -11.35
CA LEU A 201 2.29 -2.10 -11.88
C LEU A 201 1.49 -2.85 -12.96
N GLY A 202 0.16 -2.92 -12.83
CA GLY A 202 -0.71 -3.58 -13.81
C GLY A 202 -0.59 -2.98 -15.20
N ARG A 203 -0.49 -1.64 -15.33
CA ARG A 203 -0.27 -0.98 -16.61
C ARG A 203 1.11 -1.29 -17.20
N ILE A 204 2.16 -1.31 -16.35
CA ILE A 204 3.54 -1.62 -16.79
C ILE A 204 3.61 -3.07 -17.27
N LEU A 205 3.10 -4.00 -16.48
CA LEU A 205 3.06 -5.42 -16.85
C LEU A 205 2.21 -5.64 -18.09
N GLY A 206 1.00 -5.08 -18.14
CA GLY A 206 0.13 -5.20 -19.30
C GLY A 206 0.77 -4.69 -20.59
N ALA A 207 1.49 -3.56 -20.55
CA ALA A 207 2.25 -3.06 -21.69
C ALA A 207 3.37 -4.04 -22.11
N ALA A 208 4.12 -4.59 -21.17
CA ALA A 208 5.17 -5.56 -21.46
C ALA A 208 4.59 -6.85 -22.10
N TYR A 209 3.48 -7.34 -21.58
CA TYR A 209 2.84 -8.55 -22.12
C TYR A 209 2.25 -8.31 -23.53
N ARG A 210 1.65 -7.15 -23.81
CA ARG A 210 1.12 -6.80 -25.15
C ARG A 210 2.18 -6.83 -26.24
N VAL A 211 3.43 -6.48 -25.90
CA VAL A 211 4.55 -6.51 -26.86
C VAL A 211 5.39 -7.81 -26.77
N GLY A 212 4.88 -8.84 -26.08
CA GLY A 212 5.58 -10.11 -25.92
C GLY A 212 6.80 -10.08 -24.99
N ALA A 213 7.04 -8.96 -24.28
CA ALA A 213 8.15 -8.79 -23.35
C ALA A 213 7.82 -9.24 -21.90
N GLY A 214 6.62 -9.78 -21.67
CA GLY A 214 6.26 -10.38 -20.40
C GLY A 214 7.08 -11.63 -20.15
N ALA A 215 7.57 -11.85 -18.92
CA ALA A 215 8.39 -13.00 -18.61
C ALA A 215 8.04 -13.60 -17.25
N ARG A 216 8.13 -14.93 -17.16
CA ARG A 216 8.15 -15.66 -15.89
C ARG A 216 9.50 -15.47 -15.22
N LEU A 217 9.50 -15.26 -13.92
CA LEU A 217 10.73 -15.08 -13.14
C LEU A 217 11.21 -16.43 -12.57
N GLY A 218 12.33 -16.91 -13.04
CA GLY A 218 12.91 -18.19 -12.64
C GLY A 218 11.94 -19.35 -12.86
N ARG A 219 11.80 -20.21 -11.86
CA ARG A 219 10.84 -21.32 -11.86
C ARG A 219 9.39 -20.85 -11.70
N GLY A 220 9.19 -19.61 -11.21
CA GLY A 220 7.89 -19.04 -10.97
C GLY A 220 7.18 -19.60 -9.73
N ASP A 221 7.93 -20.21 -8.81
CA ASP A 221 7.38 -20.85 -7.61
C ASP A 221 7.11 -19.85 -6.48
N GLN A 222 7.72 -18.67 -6.53
CA GLN A 222 7.54 -17.62 -5.52
C GLN A 222 6.11 -17.08 -5.50
N TRP A 223 5.58 -16.91 -4.28
CA TRP A 223 4.28 -16.33 -4.04
C TRP A 223 4.29 -14.82 -4.24
N GLN A 224 3.28 -14.33 -4.92
CA GLN A 224 3.07 -12.91 -5.19
C GLN A 224 1.79 -12.45 -4.49
N PRO A 225 1.90 -11.61 -3.46
CA PRO A 225 0.74 -11.00 -2.82
C PRO A 225 0.20 -9.91 -3.74
N TRP A 226 -0.93 -10.13 -4.35
CA TRP A 226 -1.59 -9.18 -5.24
C TRP A 226 -2.92 -8.72 -4.66
N ILE A 227 -3.46 -7.61 -5.17
CA ILE A 227 -4.81 -7.13 -4.89
C ILE A 227 -5.31 -6.26 -6.04
N GLY A 228 -6.60 -6.31 -6.36
CA GLY A 228 -7.24 -5.37 -7.27
C GLY A 228 -7.32 -3.97 -6.66
N LEU A 229 -7.27 -2.93 -7.50
CA LEU A 229 -7.32 -1.53 -7.03
C LEU A 229 -8.61 -1.25 -6.25
N GLU A 230 -9.75 -1.73 -6.73
CA GLU A 230 -11.05 -1.48 -6.09
C GLU A 230 -11.11 -2.13 -4.70
N ASP A 231 -10.68 -3.40 -4.57
CA ASP A 231 -10.62 -4.07 -3.27
C ASP A 231 -9.57 -3.45 -2.34
N ALA A 232 -8.44 -2.96 -2.89
CA ALA A 232 -7.45 -2.25 -2.10
C ALA A 232 -8.04 -0.98 -1.48
N VAL A 233 -8.76 -0.19 -2.28
CA VAL A 233 -9.39 1.04 -1.83
C VAL A 233 -10.55 0.76 -0.87
N ALA A 234 -11.39 -0.23 -1.18
CA ALA A 234 -12.48 -0.65 -0.30
C ALA A 234 -11.96 -1.17 1.05
N GLY A 235 -10.85 -1.94 1.05
CA GLY A 235 -10.20 -2.42 2.28
C GLY A 235 -9.60 -1.29 3.13
N LEU A 236 -9.05 -0.25 2.50
CA LEU A 236 -8.60 0.95 3.22
C LEU A 236 -9.78 1.71 3.85
N LEU A 237 -10.86 1.90 3.09
CA LEU A 237 -12.06 2.57 3.59
C LEU A 237 -12.72 1.77 4.72
N TRP A 238 -12.81 0.44 4.55
CA TRP A 238 -13.26 -0.47 5.60
C TRP A 238 -12.45 -0.30 6.89
N ALA A 239 -11.10 -0.31 6.78
CA ALA A 239 -10.23 -0.14 7.94
C ALA A 239 -10.35 1.24 8.60
N ILE A 240 -10.76 2.28 7.87
CA ILE A 240 -11.05 3.62 8.41
C ILE A 240 -12.35 3.59 9.21
N GLU A 241 -13.39 2.94 8.68
CA GLU A 241 -14.75 2.96 9.22
C GLU A 241 -14.97 1.99 10.39
N HIS A 242 -14.15 0.93 10.52
CA HIS A 242 -14.30 -0.10 11.55
C HIS A 242 -13.28 0.12 12.68
N ASP A 243 -13.76 0.47 13.85
CA ASP A 243 -12.92 0.88 15.00
C ASP A 243 -12.14 -0.28 15.64
N ASP A 244 -12.54 -1.51 15.40
CA ASP A 244 -11.86 -2.75 15.79
C ASP A 244 -10.64 -3.06 14.93
N VAL A 245 -10.57 -2.52 13.70
CA VAL A 245 -9.40 -2.68 12.82
C VAL A 245 -8.29 -1.73 13.26
N ARG A 246 -7.21 -2.28 13.79
CA ARG A 246 -6.04 -1.52 14.29
C ARG A 246 -4.73 -2.28 14.10
N GLY A 247 -3.62 -1.55 14.05
CA GLY A 247 -2.29 -2.11 13.77
C GLY A 247 -2.12 -2.48 12.29
N PRO A 248 -1.18 -3.38 11.94
CA PRO A 248 -0.96 -3.76 10.55
C PRO A 248 -2.15 -4.53 9.97
N ILE A 249 -2.46 -4.27 8.70
CA ILE A 249 -3.38 -5.06 7.88
C ILE A 249 -2.66 -5.49 6.60
N ASN A 250 -2.81 -6.73 6.19
CA ASN A 250 -2.41 -7.17 4.87
C ASN A 250 -3.46 -6.72 3.84
N LEU A 251 -3.08 -5.79 2.99
CA LEU A 251 -3.92 -5.31 1.90
C LEU A 251 -3.59 -6.13 0.65
N THR A 252 -4.04 -7.38 0.65
CA THR A 252 -3.80 -8.40 -0.39
C THR A 252 -5.11 -9.12 -0.68
N ALA A 253 -5.22 -9.73 -1.87
CA ALA A 253 -6.32 -10.65 -2.13
C ALA A 253 -6.21 -11.89 -1.23
N PRO A 254 -7.36 -12.55 -0.90
CA PRO A 254 -7.35 -13.73 -0.04
C PRO A 254 -6.62 -14.94 -0.67
N GLU A 255 -6.52 -14.97 -1.98
CA GLU A 255 -5.84 -16.02 -2.73
C GLU A 255 -4.53 -15.50 -3.34
N PRO A 256 -3.37 -15.64 -2.64
CA PRO A 256 -2.09 -15.29 -3.24
C PRO A 256 -1.77 -16.22 -4.42
N LEU A 257 -1.11 -15.69 -5.45
CA LEU A 257 -0.74 -16.43 -6.64
C LEU A 257 0.75 -16.72 -6.68
N ARG A 258 1.14 -17.85 -7.28
CA ARG A 258 2.53 -18.06 -7.67
C ARG A 258 2.85 -17.23 -8.92
N ASN A 259 4.10 -16.81 -9.06
CA ASN A 259 4.52 -16.01 -10.21
C ASN A 259 4.20 -16.69 -11.55
N ARG A 260 4.34 -18.03 -11.64
CA ARG A 260 3.97 -18.80 -12.85
C ARG A 260 2.49 -18.68 -13.20
N ASP A 261 1.60 -18.60 -12.20
CA ASP A 261 0.16 -18.52 -12.41
C ASP A 261 -0.24 -17.08 -12.79
N LEU A 262 0.36 -16.09 -12.11
CA LEU A 262 0.24 -14.68 -12.51
C LEU A 262 0.73 -14.45 -13.95
N HIS A 263 1.87 -15.07 -14.33
CA HIS A 263 2.39 -15.00 -15.69
C HIS A 263 1.41 -15.57 -16.72
N ARG A 264 0.80 -16.74 -16.43
CA ARG A 264 -0.21 -17.35 -17.31
C ARG A 264 -1.44 -16.46 -17.47
N LEU A 265 -1.94 -15.88 -16.36
CA LEU A 265 -3.09 -14.97 -16.40
C LEU A 265 -2.78 -13.73 -17.22
N LEU A 266 -1.63 -13.08 -17.02
CA LEU A 266 -1.23 -11.91 -17.78
C LEU A 266 -1.04 -12.21 -19.27
N SER A 267 -0.45 -13.37 -19.60
CA SER A 267 -0.30 -13.80 -21.00
C SER A 267 -1.65 -13.99 -21.69
N ARG A 268 -2.64 -14.55 -20.99
CA ARG A 268 -4.00 -14.72 -21.53
C ARG A 268 -4.75 -13.39 -21.68
N ALA A 269 -4.56 -12.48 -20.72
CA ALA A 269 -5.28 -11.21 -20.70
C ALA A 269 -4.79 -10.20 -21.75
N PHE A 270 -3.49 -10.17 -22.03
CA PHE A 270 -2.89 -9.07 -22.76
C PHE A 270 -2.30 -9.39 -24.15
N GLY A 271 -2.26 -10.64 -24.57
CA GLY A 271 -1.78 -10.89 -25.92
C GLY A 271 -1.12 -12.25 -26.16
N PRO A 272 -0.28 -12.34 -27.19
CA PRO A 272 0.30 -13.62 -27.58
C PRO A 272 1.01 -14.28 -26.41
N PRO A 273 0.97 -15.63 -26.31
CA PRO A 273 1.57 -16.33 -25.20
C PRO A 273 3.05 -15.97 -25.08
N SER A 274 3.40 -15.26 -24.01
CA SER A 274 4.79 -14.98 -23.69
C SER A 274 5.39 -16.26 -23.10
N MET A 275 6.37 -16.83 -23.78
CA MET A 275 7.16 -17.97 -23.29
C MET A 275 8.48 -17.53 -22.65
N ALA A 276 8.70 -16.25 -22.53
CA ALA A 276 9.94 -15.70 -21.96
C ALA A 276 10.10 -16.10 -20.50
N VAL A 277 11.30 -16.50 -20.14
CA VAL A 277 11.72 -16.85 -18.79
C VAL A 277 12.98 -16.07 -18.46
N VAL A 278 12.99 -15.32 -17.36
CA VAL A 278 14.21 -14.78 -16.80
C VAL A 278 14.90 -15.90 -16.02
N PRO A 279 16.10 -16.39 -16.44
CA PRO A 279 16.75 -17.49 -15.74
C PRO A 279 17.02 -17.21 -14.28
N GLN A 280 16.84 -18.22 -13.40
CA GLN A 280 17.07 -18.10 -11.96
C GLN A 280 18.46 -17.57 -11.62
N VAL A 281 19.49 -18.02 -12.34
CA VAL A 281 20.88 -17.54 -12.16
C VAL A 281 21.02 -16.03 -12.33
N LEU A 282 20.25 -15.42 -13.24
CA LEU A 282 20.25 -13.96 -13.43
C LEU A 282 19.55 -13.26 -12.26
N LEU A 283 18.47 -13.81 -11.75
CA LEU A 283 17.76 -13.30 -10.56
C LEU A 283 18.67 -13.38 -9.33
N ASP A 284 19.34 -14.51 -9.11
CA ASP A 284 20.25 -14.72 -7.98
C ASP A 284 21.46 -13.78 -8.04
N ARG A 285 22.04 -13.57 -9.23
CA ARG A 285 23.12 -12.57 -9.42
C ARG A 285 22.64 -11.17 -9.14
N ALA A 286 21.46 -10.80 -9.64
CA ALA A 286 20.86 -9.50 -9.42
C ALA A 286 20.54 -9.26 -7.94
N GLY A 287 20.01 -10.26 -7.24
CA GLY A 287 19.73 -10.23 -5.81
C GLY A 287 21.01 -10.06 -4.97
N ARG A 288 22.05 -10.85 -5.25
CA ARG A 288 23.36 -10.72 -4.57
C ARG A 288 24.02 -9.37 -4.81
N ALA A 289 23.99 -8.84 -6.02
CA ALA A 289 24.49 -7.53 -6.35
C ALA A 289 23.71 -6.42 -5.62
N GLY A 290 22.39 -6.58 -5.46
CA GLY A 290 21.53 -5.70 -4.70
C GLY A 290 21.84 -5.72 -3.20
N ALA A 291 22.01 -6.90 -2.61
CA ALA A 291 22.33 -7.09 -1.19
C ALA A 291 23.72 -6.54 -0.83
N ALA A 292 24.69 -6.69 -1.71
CA ALA A 292 26.06 -6.17 -1.52
C ALA A 292 26.21 -4.64 -1.71
N GLY A 293 25.09 -3.89 -1.86
CA GLY A 293 25.13 -2.45 -2.13
C GLY A 293 25.63 -2.11 -3.54
N GLY A 294 25.82 -3.14 -4.39
CA GLY A 294 26.29 -3.01 -5.76
C GLY A 294 25.21 -2.48 -6.70
N THR A 295 25.68 -1.82 -7.73
CA THR A 295 25.04 -1.20 -8.88
C THR A 295 23.52 -1.36 -8.92
N GLY A 296 22.79 -0.30 -8.58
CA GLY A 296 21.36 -0.21 -8.73
C GLY A 296 20.94 -0.45 -10.19
N SER A 297 20.87 -1.71 -10.60
CA SER A 297 20.32 -2.10 -11.89
C SER A 297 18.81 -2.27 -11.80
N ILE A 298 18.11 -2.06 -12.91
CA ILE A 298 16.66 -2.36 -13.01
C ILE A 298 16.41 -3.84 -12.70
N GLY A 299 17.28 -4.74 -13.17
CA GLY A 299 17.20 -6.17 -12.89
C GLY A 299 17.32 -6.51 -11.41
N GLY A 300 18.24 -5.86 -10.67
CA GLY A 300 18.37 -6.01 -9.21
C GLY A 300 17.15 -5.52 -8.47
N MET A 301 16.60 -4.39 -8.87
CA MET A 301 15.35 -3.87 -8.31
C MET A 301 14.18 -4.84 -8.55
N LEU A 302 14.02 -5.35 -9.75
CA LEU A 302 12.93 -6.30 -10.07
C LEU A 302 13.11 -7.62 -9.33
N ALA A 303 14.36 -8.12 -9.21
CA ALA A 303 14.65 -9.33 -8.45
C ALA A 303 14.29 -9.19 -6.96
N GLU A 304 14.60 -8.04 -6.35
CA GLU A 304 14.25 -7.77 -4.95
C GLU A 304 12.74 -7.52 -4.76
N LEU A 305 12.09 -6.84 -5.73
CA LEU A 305 10.67 -6.50 -5.65
C LEU A 305 9.74 -7.69 -5.94
N LEU A 306 10.10 -8.54 -6.90
CA LEU A 306 9.27 -9.61 -7.43
C LEU A 306 9.85 -11.00 -7.20
N GLY A 307 11.11 -11.11 -6.74
CA GLY A 307 11.79 -12.38 -6.50
C GLY A 307 11.49 -12.98 -5.14
N ALA A 308 11.16 -12.16 -4.15
CA ALA A 308 10.81 -12.62 -2.81
C ALA A 308 9.47 -13.38 -2.82
N SER A 309 9.42 -14.51 -2.13
CA SER A 309 8.21 -15.31 -1.95
C SER A 309 7.46 -14.84 -0.72
N GLN A 310 6.25 -14.34 -0.92
CA GLN A 310 5.42 -13.75 0.15
C GLN A 310 3.99 -14.27 0.02
N ARG A 311 3.66 -15.34 0.74
CA ARG A 311 2.31 -15.90 0.78
C ARG A 311 1.45 -15.12 1.79
N ALA A 312 1.31 -13.81 1.58
CA ALA A 312 0.57 -12.94 2.49
C ALA A 312 -0.94 -13.08 2.29
N VAL A 313 -1.66 -13.24 3.39
CA VAL A 313 -3.13 -13.36 3.45
C VAL A 313 -3.71 -12.25 4.32
N PRO A 314 -4.88 -11.70 3.96
CA PRO A 314 -5.50 -10.56 4.64
C PRO A 314 -6.33 -11.00 5.85
N GLN A 315 -5.69 -11.67 6.83
CA GLN A 315 -6.42 -12.32 7.93
C GLN A 315 -7.28 -11.34 8.72
N ARG A 316 -6.74 -10.17 9.07
CA ARG A 316 -7.49 -9.15 9.83
C ARG A 316 -8.68 -8.58 9.08
N LEU A 317 -8.57 -8.37 7.78
CA LEU A 317 -9.71 -7.91 6.97
C LEU A 317 -10.79 -8.99 6.92
N LEU A 318 -10.41 -10.26 6.73
CA LEU A 318 -11.36 -11.38 6.74
C LEU A 318 -12.05 -11.54 8.09
N ASP A 319 -11.28 -11.50 9.19
CA ASP A 319 -11.82 -11.63 10.55
C ASP A 319 -12.76 -10.46 10.92
N SER A 320 -12.51 -9.26 10.37
CA SER A 320 -13.39 -8.10 10.55
C SER A 320 -14.65 -8.13 9.67
N GLY A 321 -14.81 -9.14 8.82
CA GLY A 321 -15.97 -9.31 7.94
C GLY A 321 -15.89 -8.59 6.60
N PHE A 322 -14.72 -8.08 6.22
CA PHE A 322 -14.50 -7.47 4.90
C PHE A 322 -14.72 -8.51 3.79
N ARG A 323 -15.45 -8.13 2.74
CA ARG A 323 -15.73 -8.98 1.59
C ARG A 323 -15.04 -8.44 0.35
N PHE A 324 -14.18 -9.26 -0.24
CA PHE A 324 -13.51 -8.96 -1.50
C PHE A 324 -14.48 -9.12 -2.67
N THR A 325 -14.45 -8.18 -3.62
CA THR A 325 -15.25 -8.22 -4.85
C THR A 325 -14.53 -8.99 -5.96
N ALA A 326 -13.21 -9.02 -5.94
CA ALA A 326 -12.35 -9.73 -6.87
C ALA A 326 -11.37 -10.65 -6.11
N PRO A 327 -11.86 -11.73 -5.47
CA PRO A 327 -11.00 -12.62 -4.69
C PRO A 327 -9.99 -13.37 -5.57
N GLY A 328 -10.31 -13.60 -6.85
CA GLY A 328 -9.46 -14.25 -7.85
C GLY A 328 -8.94 -13.28 -8.91
N ALA A 329 -7.67 -13.38 -9.30
CA ALA A 329 -7.04 -12.44 -10.24
C ALA A 329 -7.66 -12.45 -11.65
N ALA A 330 -8.28 -13.53 -12.05
CA ALA A 330 -8.94 -13.64 -13.36
C ALA A 330 -10.04 -12.59 -13.54
N SER A 331 -10.78 -12.27 -12.49
CA SER A 331 -11.88 -11.29 -12.54
C SER A 331 -11.42 -9.86 -12.83
N ILE A 332 -10.19 -9.50 -12.44
CA ILE A 332 -9.65 -8.14 -12.66
C ILE A 332 -9.44 -7.84 -14.15
N TRP A 333 -9.13 -8.86 -14.93
CA TRP A 333 -8.88 -8.72 -16.37
C TRP A 333 -10.01 -9.21 -17.25
N GLY A 334 -11.21 -9.45 -16.68
CA GLY A 334 -12.37 -9.92 -17.44
C GLY A 334 -12.20 -11.35 -17.98
N LEU A 335 -11.24 -12.09 -17.47
CA LEU A 335 -11.10 -13.51 -17.75
C LEU A 335 -12.10 -14.23 -16.83
N GLY A 336 -13.25 -14.62 -17.37
CA GLY A 336 -14.23 -15.40 -16.65
C GLY A 336 -13.62 -16.65 -16.02
N ALA A 337 -14.23 -17.10 -14.90
CA ALA A 337 -13.85 -18.34 -14.23
C ALA A 337 -14.04 -19.53 -15.16
#